data_2a6d091c7b6d5dc3c4bad3c8db2ebe5e
#
_entry.id   2a6d091c7b6d5dc3c4bad3c8db2ebe5e
#
_cell.length_a   1.000
_cell.length_b   1.000
_cell.length_c   1.000
_cell.angle_alpha   90.00
_cell.angle_beta   90.00
_cell.angle_gamma   90.00
#
_symmetry.space_group_name_H-M   'P 1'
#
loop_
_entity.id
_entity.type
_entity.pdbx_description
1 polymer ?
#
loop_
_entity_poly.entity_id
_entity_poly.type
_entity_poly.pdbx_seq_one_letter_code
_entity_poly.pdbx_strand_id
1 'polypeptide(L)'
;MPTESKTEDMKIHITFIAAALTALMLVTGRCPSCTKAVTDKPPVEEFFTLWNKCDALSALQEYVKDVTDPSSANFIKEEDRIATFDMDGTLVGELYPTYFEYNMLEYRALDDPTYRDIAPEDVKEAAGDIRDFVRNGKKLPDRFYMKHAYAAAKAYAGMTLAQFDSYVKDYASMQANGFSGMTYGDSFYKPMLEVFKYLEANGFTCYVVSGSDRFICRTLVEPLGIAPNLVIGMDVKLKSSKQGETEGVDYTMEKDEDLIRTDEVLIKNLKTNKVLQISQEVGKVPVLSFGNSSGDSAMHNYCLGNDKYKSAAFMLIADDEERDHANRQKALSLGEQWKEAGYHVISMRDDFKTIYGDNVKKVDFSF
;
A
#
# COMPACT_ATOMS: atom_id res chain seq x y z
N MET A 1 61.50 -10.03 44.94
CA MET A 1 62.42 -10.77 44.06
C MET A 1 61.68 -11.11 42.76
N PRO A 2 62.19 -10.66 41.62
CA PRO A 2 61.56 -10.73 40.35
C PRO A 2 62.02 -11.97 39.57
N THR A 3 61.18 -12.49 38.68
CA THR A 3 61.62 -13.31 37.54
C THR A 3 60.80 -12.91 36.30
N GLU A 4 61.40 -12.22 35.50
CA GLU A 4 61.76 -12.14 34.08
C GLU A 4 60.86 -12.90 33.08
N SER A 5 60.25 -12.12 32.24
CA SER A 5 60.28 -11.94 30.80
C SER A 5 60.84 -13.10 29.93
N LYS A 6 60.06 -13.54 28.95
CA LYS A 6 60.57 -13.88 27.60
C LYS A 6 59.54 -13.53 26.55
N THR A 7 59.82 -12.51 25.79
CA THR A 7 59.31 -12.17 24.47
C THR A 7 59.99 -13.06 23.44
N GLU A 8 59.29 -13.76 22.59
CA GLU A 8 59.79 -14.32 21.36
C GLU A 8 59.22 -13.55 20.15
N ASP A 9 60.13 -12.90 19.48
CA ASP A 9 59.97 -12.28 18.16
C ASP A 9 59.82 -13.34 17.08
N MET A 10 58.74 -13.25 16.32
CA MET A 10 58.61 -14.04 15.08
C MET A 10 58.75 -13.09 13.88
N LYS A 11 59.91 -13.13 13.26
CA LYS A 11 60.25 -12.42 12.02
C LYS A 11 59.61 -13.10 10.82
N ILE A 12 58.76 -12.37 10.12
CA ILE A 12 58.22 -12.79 8.83
C ILE A 12 59.23 -12.37 7.72
N HIS A 13 59.76 -13.32 6.99
CA HIS A 13 60.57 -13.11 5.81
C HIS A 13 59.70 -12.75 4.60
N ILE A 14 59.93 -11.55 4.08
CA ILE A 14 59.42 -11.14 2.77
C ILE A 14 60.48 -11.52 1.73
N THR A 15 60.12 -12.44 0.83
CA THR A 15 60.96 -12.77 -0.34
C THR A 15 60.37 -12.08 -1.57
N PHE A 16 61.08 -11.09 -2.09
CA PHE A 16 60.86 -10.50 -3.41
C PHE A 16 61.42 -11.42 -4.49
N ILE A 17 60.63 -11.76 -5.47
CA ILE A 17 61.11 -12.26 -6.79
C ILE A 17 60.61 -11.29 -7.85
N ALA A 18 61.48 -10.54 -8.44
CA ALA A 18 61.29 -9.76 -9.65
C ALA A 18 62.00 -10.47 -10.83
N ALA A 19 61.29 -10.63 -11.93
CA ALA A 19 61.78 -10.73 -13.32
C ALA A 19 60.58 -10.95 -14.21
N ALA A 20 60.21 -10.12 -15.07
CA ALA A 20 60.75 -9.45 -16.24
C ALA A 20 60.08 -9.98 -17.54
N LEU A 21 59.61 -9.01 -18.30
CA LEU A 21 59.56 -8.92 -19.78
C LEU A 21 58.31 -9.42 -20.55
N THR A 22 57.52 -8.43 -20.97
CA THR A 22 57.09 -8.09 -22.34
C THR A 22 56.34 -9.13 -23.17
N ALA A 23 55.06 -8.85 -23.37
CA ALA A 23 54.44 -8.94 -24.71
C ALA A 23 53.22 -7.99 -24.77
N LEU A 24 53.37 -6.93 -25.53
CA LEU A 24 52.36 -5.96 -25.95
C LEU A 24 51.41 -6.67 -26.92
N MET A 25 50.20 -7.03 -26.48
CA MET A 25 49.08 -7.29 -27.36
C MET A 25 47.96 -6.31 -27.03
N LEU A 26 47.77 -5.32 -27.90
CA LEU A 26 46.59 -4.50 -28.01
C LEU A 26 45.41 -5.41 -28.39
N VAL A 27 44.69 -5.89 -27.39
CA VAL A 27 43.33 -6.39 -27.59
C VAL A 27 42.43 -5.23 -27.26
N THR A 28 41.96 -4.52 -28.29
CA THR A 28 40.83 -3.61 -28.21
C THR A 28 39.58 -4.44 -27.91
N GLY A 29 39.44 -4.84 -26.65
CA GLY A 29 38.20 -5.38 -26.11
C GLY A 29 37.19 -4.26 -25.97
N ARG A 30 36.38 -4.06 -27.01
CA ARG A 30 35.12 -3.37 -26.86
C ARG A 30 34.34 -4.12 -25.76
N CYS A 31 34.15 -3.48 -24.60
CA CYS A 31 33.14 -3.85 -23.65
C CYS A 31 31.81 -3.95 -24.40
N PRO A 32 31.10 -5.08 -24.40
CA PRO A 32 29.74 -5.07 -24.90
C PRO A 32 29.01 -4.07 -24.05
N SER A 33 28.65 -2.91 -24.63
CA SER A 33 27.73 -1.99 -24.02
C SER A 33 26.52 -2.83 -23.61
N CYS A 34 26.18 -2.83 -22.31
CA CYS A 34 24.86 -3.18 -21.85
C CYS A 34 23.89 -2.18 -22.49
N THR A 35 23.52 -2.42 -23.72
CA THR A 35 22.28 -1.92 -24.26
C THR A 35 21.21 -2.67 -23.46
N LYS A 36 20.67 -2.03 -22.40
CA LYS A 36 19.33 -2.36 -21.91
C LYS A 36 18.49 -2.46 -23.18
N ALA A 37 17.93 -3.62 -23.44
CA ALA A 37 16.94 -3.77 -24.49
C ALA A 37 15.90 -2.67 -24.24
N VAL A 38 15.77 -1.75 -25.17
CA VAL A 38 14.61 -0.85 -25.22
C VAL A 38 13.47 -1.79 -25.56
N THR A 39 12.81 -2.31 -24.52
CA THR A 39 11.51 -2.95 -24.71
C THR A 39 10.60 -1.83 -25.14
N ASP A 40 10.15 -1.87 -26.40
CA ASP A 40 9.15 -0.93 -26.89
C ASP A 40 7.99 -0.91 -25.90
N LYS A 41 7.76 0.24 -25.27
CA LYS A 41 6.63 0.40 -24.35
C LYS A 41 5.36 0.17 -25.14
N PRO A 42 4.38 -0.57 -24.58
CA PRO A 42 3.09 -0.69 -25.21
C PRO A 42 2.50 0.70 -25.51
N PRO A 43 1.75 0.86 -26.61
CA PRO A 43 1.01 2.08 -26.87
C PRO A 43 0.14 2.46 -25.68
N VAL A 44 -0.03 3.76 -25.44
CA VAL A 44 -0.79 4.27 -24.28
C VAL A 44 -2.22 3.69 -24.23
N GLU A 45 -2.83 3.48 -25.39
CA GLU A 45 -4.17 2.93 -25.56
C GLU A 45 -4.30 1.48 -25.04
N GLU A 46 -3.20 0.74 -25.01
CA GLU A 46 -3.19 -0.64 -24.50
C GLU A 46 -3.24 -0.71 -22.96
N PHE A 47 -2.90 0.39 -22.27
CA PHE A 47 -3.00 0.44 -20.82
C PHE A 47 -4.40 0.74 -20.29
N PHE A 48 -5.24 1.46 -21.05
CA PHE A 48 -6.51 2.01 -20.57
C PHE A 48 -7.70 1.40 -21.29
N THR A 49 -7.73 0.07 -21.37
CA THR A 49 -8.80 -0.69 -22.05
C THR A 49 -10.12 -0.62 -21.29
N LEU A 50 -10.08 -0.41 -19.98
CA LEU A 50 -11.22 -0.38 -19.06
C LEU A 50 -11.71 1.04 -18.75
N TRP A 51 -11.15 2.06 -19.41
CA TRP A 51 -11.54 3.45 -19.27
C TRP A 51 -12.36 3.96 -20.44
N ASN A 52 -13.28 4.86 -20.15
CA ASN A 52 -13.86 5.76 -21.14
C ASN A 52 -12.94 6.95 -21.35
N LYS A 53 -13.12 7.68 -22.45
CA LYS A 53 -12.42 8.95 -22.63
C LYS A 53 -12.99 9.97 -21.64
N CYS A 54 -12.13 10.56 -20.80
CA CYS A 54 -12.52 11.53 -19.79
C CYS A 54 -11.39 12.52 -19.51
N ASP A 55 -11.74 13.61 -18.83
CA ASP A 55 -10.79 14.68 -18.50
C ASP A 55 -9.70 14.22 -17.53
N ALA A 56 -10.05 13.39 -16.53
CA ALA A 56 -9.09 12.89 -15.56
C ALA A 56 -8.03 11.99 -16.21
N LEU A 57 -8.45 11.08 -17.11
CA LEU A 57 -7.51 10.23 -17.85
C LEU A 57 -6.63 11.07 -18.79
N SER A 58 -7.21 12.05 -19.49
CA SER A 58 -6.47 12.95 -20.38
C SER A 58 -5.42 13.74 -19.59
N ALA A 59 -5.80 14.29 -18.44
CA ALA A 59 -4.89 15.02 -17.55
C ALA A 59 -3.73 14.14 -17.06
N LEU A 60 -4.01 12.87 -16.69
CA LEU A 60 -2.97 11.92 -16.28
C LEU A 60 -1.99 11.61 -17.41
N GLN A 61 -2.51 11.33 -18.61
CA GLN A 61 -1.69 11.00 -19.77
C GLN A 61 -0.82 12.21 -20.20
N GLU A 62 -1.38 13.40 -20.22
CA GLU A 62 -0.64 14.64 -20.52
C GLU A 62 0.44 14.92 -19.46
N TYR A 63 0.12 14.74 -18.18
CA TYR A 63 1.07 14.87 -17.10
C TYR A 63 2.25 13.89 -17.26
N VAL A 64 1.96 12.59 -17.42
CA VAL A 64 3.00 11.57 -17.56
C VAL A 64 3.87 11.82 -18.78
N LYS A 65 3.27 12.18 -19.93
CA LYS A 65 4.00 12.53 -21.15
C LYS A 65 4.95 13.70 -20.91
N ASP A 66 4.48 14.75 -20.25
CA ASP A 66 5.25 15.97 -19.99
C ASP A 66 6.44 15.69 -19.05
N VAL A 67 6.22 14.98 -17.94
CA VAL A 67 7.27 14.76 -16.94
C VAL A 67 8.25 13.63 -17.31
N THR A 68 7.93 12.80 -18.30
CA THR A 68 8.83 11.74 -18.77
C THR A 68 9.61 12.09 -20.02
N ASP A 69 9.27 13.17 -20.70
CA ASP A 69 9.99 13.66 -21.88
C ASP A 69 11.27 14.41 -21.47
N PRO A 70 12.47 13.88 -21.82
CA PRO A 70 13.73 14.54 -21.47
C PRO A 70 13.89 15.95 -22.06
N SER A 71 13.10 16.31 -23.08
CA SER A 71 13.12 17.64 -23.68
C SER A 71 12.17 18.63 -23.02
N SER A 72 11.29 18.17 -22.15
CA SER A 72 10.35 19.02 -21.40
C SER A 72 11.04 19.80 -20.30
N ALA A 73 10.61 21.04 -20.09
CA ALA A 73 11.01 21.83 -18.92
C ALA A 73 10.55 21.22 -17.59
N ASN A 74 9.55 20.34 -17.63
CA ASN A 74 8.98 19.64 -16.48
C ASN A 74 9.53 18.23 -16.30
N PHE A 75 10.60 17.86 -17.02
CA PHE A 75 11.18 16.52 -16.92
C PHE A 75 11.55 16.17 -15.49
N ILE A 76 11.09 15.00 -15.05
CA ILE A 76 11.42 14.42 -13.75
C ILE A 76 12.28 13.16 -13.98
N LYS A 77 13.40 13.06 -13.28
CA LYS A 77 14.22 11.84 -13.32
C LYS A 77 13.45 10.66 -12.75
N GLU A 78 13.66 9.47 -13.29
CA GLU A 78 12.97 8.24 -12.90
C GLU A 78 13.04 8.00 -11.37
N GLU A 79 14.18 8.24 -10.75
CA GLU A 79 14.40 8.11 -9.31
C GLU A 79 13.53 9.05 -8.44
N ASP A 80 13.00 10.13 -9.00
CA ASP A 80 12.15 11.11 -8.33
C ASP A 80 10.66 11.02 -8.74
N ARG A 81 10.31 10.08 -9.63
CA ARG A 81 8.93 9.82 -10.04
C ARG A 81 8.21 8.98 -9.00
N ILE A 82 7.77 9.59 -7.92
CA ILE A 82 7.06 8.92 -6.83
C ILE A 82 5.56 9.17 -6.96
N ALA A 83 4.77 8.10 -7.02
CA ALA A 83 3.31 8.13 -6.97
C ALA A 83 2.81 7.46 -5.69
N THR A 84 1.82 8.03 -5.03
CA THR A 84 1.19 7.46 -3.84
C THR A 84 -0.29 7.17 -4.11
N PHE A 85 -0.73 5.99 -3.68
CA PHE A 85 -2.10 5.52 -3.80
C PHE A 85 -2.65 5.19 -2.43
N ASP A 86 -3.80 5.76 -2.06
CA ASP A 86 -4.61 5.14 -1.03
C ASP A 86 -5.07 3.75 -1.49
N MET A 87 -5.50 2.90 -0.56
CA MET A 87 -5.91 1.54 -0.89
C MET A 87 -7.43 1.39 -0.91
N ASP A 88 -8.07 1.54 0.26
CA ASP A 88 -9.52 1.32 0.42
C ASP A 88 -10.33 2.44 -0.27
N GLY A 89 -11.16 2.10 -1.24
CA GLY A 89 -11.91 3.05 -2.05
C GLY A 89 -11.09 3.71 -3.18
N THR A 90 -9.80 3.33 -3.35
CA THR A 90 -8.93 3.84 -4.42
C THR A 90 -8.40 2.72 -5.31
N LEU A 91 -7.82 1.68 -4.74
CA LEU A 91 -7.37 0.47 -5.44
C LEU A 91 -8.30 -0.71 -5.18
N VAL A 92 -8.88 -0.78 -3.98
CA VAL A 92 -9.74 -1.86 -3.48
C VAL A 92 -11.09 -1.29 -3.12
N GLY A 93 -12.16 -2.04 -3.38
CA GLY A 93 -13.51 -1.69 -2.96
C GLY A 93 -13.64 -1.52 -1.44
N GLU A 94 -14.57 -0.67 -1.01
CA GLU A 94 -14.84 -0.43 0.40
C GLU A 94 -16.34 -0.53 0.76
N LEU A 95 -17.17 -0.97 -0.19
CA LEU A 95 -18.63 -0.96 -0.06
C LEU A 95 -19.23 -2.39 -0.01
N TYR A 96 -18.50 -3.37 0.53
CA TYR A 96 -18.91 -4.77 0.69
C TYR A 96 -19.04 -5.25 2.17
N PRO A 97 -19.86 -4.68 3.01
CA PRO A 97 -20.57 -3.39 3.03
C PRO A 97 -19.77 -2.26 3.68
N THR A 98 -18.53 -2.50 4.09
CA THR A 98 -17.59 -1.53 4.66
C THR A 98 -16.14 -1.97 4.39
N TYR A 99 -15.16 -1.30 4.97
CA TYR A 99 -13.75 -1.61 4.78
C TYR A 99 -13.42 -3.08 5.06
N PHE A 100 -12.48 -3.63 4.29
CA PHE A 100 -12.01 -5.01 4.49
C PHE A 100 -11.62 -5.28 5.95
N GLU A 101 -10.80 -4.42 6.55
CA GLU A 101 -10.34 -4.60 7.93
C GLU A 101 -11.46 -4.53 8.97
N TYR A 102 -12.55 -3.77 8.70
CA TYR A 102 -13.72 -3.71 9.58
C TYR A 102 -14.51 -5.01 9.51
N ASN A 103 -14.82 -5.46 8.30
CA ASN A 103 -15.51 -6.75 8.11
C ASN A 103 -14.73 -7.91 8.69
N MET A 104 -13.40 -7.93 8.52
CA MET A 104 -12.54 -8.97 9.07
C MET A 104 -12.53 -8.97 10.61
N LEU A 105 -12.54 -7.79 11.27
CA LEU A 105 -12.66 -7.70 12.73
C LEU A 105 -14.03 -8.15 13.21
N GLU A 106 -15.11 -7.75 12.52
CA GLU A 106 -16.48 -8.20 12.84
C GLU A 106 -16.54 -9.73 12.81
N TYR A 107 -16.08 -10.35 11.71
CA TYR A 107 -16.02 -11.81 11.59
C TYR A 107 -15.19 -12.44 12.70
N ARG A 108 -13.96 -11.96 12.93
CA ARG A 108 -13.03 -12.48 13.93
C ARG A 108 -13.65 -12.55 15.33
N ALA A 109 -14.26 -11.43 15.74
CA ALA A 109 -14.74 -11.28 17.11
C ALA A 109 -16.11 -11.92 17.38
N LEU A 110 -16.97 -12.04 16.35
CA LEU A 110 -18.36 -12.43 16.54
C LEU A 110 -18.74 -13.74 15.84
N ASP A 111 -18.02 -14.15 14.80
CA ASP A 111 -18.42 -15.30 13.98
C ASP A 111 -17.33 -16.40 13.89
N ASP A 112 -16.03 -16.03 14.00
CA ASP A 112 -14.92 -16.99 13.93
C ASP A 112 -14.97 -17.98 15.12
N PRO A 113 -15.26 -19.28 14.90
CA PRO A 113 -15.38 -20.27 15.96
C PRO A 113 -14.09 -20.49 16.75
N THR A 114 -12.94 -20.07 16.23
CA THR A 114 -11.64 -20.22 16.91
C THR A 114 -11.34 -19.09 17.88
N TYR A 115 -12.08 -17.98 17.83
CA TYR A 115 -11.77 -16.79 18.63
C TYR A 115 -12.98 -16.16 19.33
N ARG A 116 -14.19 -16.18 18.74
CA ARG A 116 -15.37 -15.46 19.24
C ARG A 116 -15.69 -15.72 20.73
N ASP A 117 -15.46 -16.95 21.20
CA ASP A 117 -15.80 -17.33 22.58
C ASP A 117 -14.80 -16.79 23.61
N ILE A 118 -13.56 -16.50 23.18
CA ILE A 118 -12.47 -15.96 23.99
C ILE A 118 -12.15 -14.48 23.71
N ALA A 119 -12.84 -13.88 22.75
CA ALA A 119 -12.62 -12.48 22.38
C ALA A 119 -12.90 -11.56 23.58
N PRO A 120 -12.01 -10.61 23.91
CA PRO A 120 -12.22 -9.61 24.93
C PRO A 120 -13.47 -8.76 24.67
N GLU A 121 -14.09 -8.26 25.76
CA GLU A 121 -15.36 -7.52 25.65
C GLU A 121 -15.23 -6.25 24.81
N ASP A 122 -14.13 -5.50 24.96
CA ASP A 122 -13.88 -4.29 24.18
C ASP A 122 -13.68 -4.58 22.67
N VAL A 123 -13.15 -5.74 22.32
CA VAL A 123 -13.04 -6.24 20.93
C VAL A 123 -14.42 -6.60 20.39
N LYS A 124 -15.25 -7.31 21.19
CA LYS A 124 -16.65 -7.63 20.83
C LYS A 124 -17.49 -6.38 20.67
N GLU A 125 -17.32 -5.38 21.56
CA GLU A 125 -18.04 -4.12 21.47
C GLU A 125 -17.70 -3.36 20.17
N ALA A 126 -16.42 -3.27 19.80
CA ALA A 126 -16.00 -2.65 18.55
C ALA A 126 -16.57 -3.39 17.32
N ALA A 127 -16.54 -4.72 17.34
CA ALA A 127 -17.13 -5.54 16.28
C ALA A 127 -18.66 -5.41 16.23
N GLY A 128 -19.32 -5.27 17.39
CA GLY A 128 -20.76 -5.01 17.50
C GLY A 128 -21.15 -3.66 16.91
N ASP A 129 -20.35 -2.62 17.12
CA ASP A 129 -20.56 -1.30 16.51
C ASP A 129 -20.49 -1.40 14.96
N ILE A 130 -19.56 -2.18 14.41
CA ILE A 130 -19.46 -2.42 12.96
C ILE A 130 -20.72 -3.15 12.49
N ARG A 131 -21.13 -4.22 13.17
CA ARG A 131 -22.33 -5.01 12.84
C ARG A 131 -23.58 -4.15 12.84
N ASP A 132 -23.75 -3.30 13.84
CA ASP A 132 -24.88 -2.37 13.95
C ASP A 132 -24.84 -1.30 12.86
N PHE A 133 -23.66 -0.78 12.51
CA PHE A 133 -23.50 0.14 11.40
C PHE A 133 -23.93 -0.50 10.07
N VAL A 134 -23.42 -1.71 9.80
CA VAL A 134 -23.64 -2.42 8.54
C VAL A 134 -25.06 -2.93 8.39
N ARG A 135 -25.63 -3.55 9.45
CA ARG A 135 -26.93 -4.23 9.37
C ARG A 135 -28.11 -3.35 9.75
N ASN A 136 -27.90 -2.42 10.66
CA ASN A 136 -28.97 -1.60 11.27
C ASN A 136 -28.86 -0.12 10.91
N GLY A 137 -27.85 0.30 10.12
CA GLY A 137 -27.64 1.68 9.72
C GLY A 137 -27.30 2.61 10.89
N LYS A 138 -26.86 2.09 12.05
CA LYS A 138 -26.44 2.90 13.17
C LYS A 138 -25.14 3.65 12.84
N LYS A 139 -25.08 4.92 13.25
CA LYS A 139 -23.85 5.70 13.07
C LYS A 139 -22.74 5.13 13.97
N LEU A 140 -21.54 4.97 13.40
CA LEU A 140 -20.35 4.61 14.18
C LEU A 140 -20.02 5.71 15.20
N PRO A 141 -19.49 5.34 16.38
CA PRO A 141 -19.02 6.31 17.38
C PRO A 141 -18.00 7.30 16.82
N ASP A 142 -17.89 8.47 17.42
CA ASP A 142 -16.87 9.45 17.05
C ASP A 142 -15.47 8.83 17.22
N ARG A 143 -14.59 9.09 16.24
CA ARG A 143 -13.23 8.52 16.18
C ARG A 143 -13.20 6.98 16.20
N PHE A 144 -14.24 6.34 15.67
CA PHE A 144 -14.32 4.87 15.62
C PHE A 144 -13.07 4.23 14.98
N TYR A 145 -12.44 4.90 14.02
CA TYR A 145 -11.19 4.43 13.42
C TYR A 145 -10.07 4.14 14.44
N MET A 146 -10.05 4.84 15.58
CA MET A 146 -9.09 4.53 16.67
C MET A 146 -9.59 3.37 17.54
N LYS A 147 -10.90 3.31 17.88
CA LYS A 147 -11.50 2.18 18.58
C LYS A 147 -11.25 0.87 17.82
N HIS A 148 -11.49 0.91 16.51
CA HIS A 148 -11.19 -0.21 15.61
C HIS A 148 -9.70 -0.59 15.65
N ALA A 149 -8.79 0.37 15.51
CA ALA A 149 -7.35 0.11 15.48
C ALA A 149 -6.87 -0.64 16.75
N TYR A 150 -7.31 -0.19 17.94
CA TYR A 150 -6.98 -0.86 19.20
C TYR A 150 -7.62 -2.24 19.31
N ALA A 151 -8.88 -2.38 18.92
CA ALA A 151 -9.57 -3.67 18.95
C ALA A 151 -8.91 -4.67 17.97
N ALA A 152 -8.55 -4.24 16.77
CA ALA A 152 -7.88 -5.07 15.77
C ALA A 152 -6.47 -5.48 16.25
N ALA A 153 -5.66 -4.54 16.78
CA ALA A 153 -4.36 -4.88 17.36
C ALA A 153 -4.49 -5.98 18.41
N LYS A 154 -5.46 -5.85 19.33
CA LYS A 154 -5.74 -6.85 20.38
C LYS A 154 -6.27 -8.17 19.82
N ALA A 155 -7.16 -8.15 18.83
CA ALA A 155 -7.77 -9.35 18.25
C ALA A 155 -6.77 -10.28 17.55
N TYR A 156 -5.65 -9.75 17.08
CA TYR A 156 -4.61 -10.47 16.37
C TYR A 156 -3.27 -10.49 17.13
N ALA A 157 -3.24 -10.03 18.38
CA ALA A 157 -2.05 -10.08 19.22
C ALA A 157 -1.60 -11.53 19.47
N GLY A 158 -0.29 -11.76 19.51
CA GLY A 158 0.33 -13.07 19.68
C GLY A 158 0.46 -13.90 18.40
N MET A 159 -0.17 -13.51 17.29
CA MET A 159 0.05 -14.17 16.00
C MET A 159 1.44 -13.83 15.47
N THR A 160 2.14 -14.83 14.90
CA THR A 160 3.30 -14.55 14.05
C THR A 160 2.84 -13.83 12.78
N LEU A 161 3.78 -13.15 12.09
CA LEU A 161 3.44 -12.50 10.81
C LEU A 161 2.91 -13.51 9.78
N ALA A 162 3.46 -14.73 9.76
CA ALA A 162 2.99 -15.80 8.86
C ALA A 162 1.58 -16.29 9.23
N GLN A 163 1.26 -16.43 10.53
CA GLN A 163 -0.08 -16.79 10.97
C GLN A 163 -1.10 -15.70 10.62
N PHE A 164 -0.73 -14.44 10.79
CA PHE A 164 -1.60 -13.32 10.43
C PHE A 164 -1.82 -13.23 8.93
N ASP A 165 -0.77 -13.38 8.10
CA ASP A 165 -0.87 -13.44 6.65
C ASP A 165 -1.82 -14.55 6.18
N SER A 166 -1.67 -15.76 6.75
CA SER A 166 -2.58 -16.88 6.45
C SER A 166 -4.03 -16.54 6.82
N TYR A 167 -4.25 -15.94 7.99
CA TYR A 167 -5.60 -15.53 8.42
C TYR A 167 -6.23 -14.51 7.47
N VAL A 168 -5.46 -13.52 7.03
CA VAL A 168 -5.91 -12.52 6.04
C VAL A 168 -6.25 -13.18 4.71
N LYS A 169 -5.42 -14.11 4.22
CA LYS A 169 -5.67 -14.87 2.98
C LYS A 169 -6.94 -15.73 3.07
N ASP A 170 -7.13 -16.39 4.18
CA ASP A 170 -8.33 -17.21 4.43
C ASP A 170 -9.59 -16.34 4.40
N TYR A 171 -9.58 -15.20 5.09
CA TYR A 171 -10.70 -14.26 5.07
C TYR A 171 -10.90 -13.63 3.68
N ALA A 172 -9.83 -13.24 3.01
CA ALA A 172 -9.87 -12.68 1.66
C ALA A 172 -10.48 -13.65 0.63
N SER A 173 -10.38 -14.96 0.85
CA SER A 173 -10.96 -15.99 -0.01
C SER A 173 -12.49 -16.13 0.13
N MET A 174 -13.09 -15.53 1.15
CA MET A 174 -14.53 -15.57 1.36
C MET A 174 -15.26 -14.71 0.32
N GLN A 175 -16.51 -15.11 0.02
CA GLN A 175 -17.40 -14.37 -0.86
C GLN A 175 -17.66 -12.97 -0.31
N ALA A 176 -17.40 -11.94 -1.10
CA ALA A 176 -17.68 -10.57 -0.72
C ALA A 176 -19.19 -10.33 -0.59
N ASN A 177 -19.64 -9.81 0.55
CA ASN A 177 -21.04 -9.53 0.78
C ASN A 177 -21.52 -8.37 -0.11
N GLY A 178 -22.71 -8.52 -0.68
CA GLY A 178 -23.27 -7.54 -1.63
C GLY A 178 -22.81 -7.71 -3.08
N PHE A 179 -22.00 -8.74 -3.37
CA PHE A 179 -21.57 -9.06 -4.74
C PHE A 179 -21.67 -10.55 -5.04
N SER A 180 -21.87 -10.91 -6.31
CA SER A 180 -21.69 -12.27 -6.81
C SER A 180 -20.49 -12.32 -7.73
N GLY A 181 -19.77 -13.44 -7.71
CA GLY A 181 -18.59 -13.65 -8.55
C GLY A 181 -17.33 -12.90 -8.10
N MET A 182 -17.27 -12.47 -6.84
CA MET A 182 -16.13 -11.74 -6.26
C MET A 182 -15.88 -12.18 -4.83
N THR A 183 -14.64 -12.51 -4.49
CA THR A 183 -14.20 -12.64 -3.10
C THR A 183 -13.74 -11.28 -2.55
N TYR A 184 -13.55 -11.17 -1.22
CA TYR A 184 -12.97 -9.94 -0.65
C TYR A 184 -11.58 -9.63 -1.23
N GLY A 185 -10.77 -10.65 -1.51
CA GLY A 185 -9.44 -10.50 -2.09
C GLY A 185 -9.42 -10.12 -3.57
N ASP A 186 -10.53 -10.29 -4.28
CA ASP A 186 -10.67 -9.94 -5.71
C ASP A 186 -11.23 -8.54 -5.95
N SER A 187 -11.55 -7.79 -4.89
CA SER A 187 -12.30 -6.54 -4.93
C SER A 187 -11.51 -5.32 -5.43
N PHE A 188 -10.54 -5.55 -6.32
CA PHE A 188 -9.77 -4.45 -6.91
C PHE A 188 -10.54 -3.72 -8.01
N TYR A 189 -10.46 -2.39 -7.99
CA TYR A 189 -10.91 -1.53 -9.08
C TYR A 189 -10.02 -1.74 -10.30
N LYS A 190 -10.46 -2.55 -11.25
CA LYS A 190 -9.66 -2.96 -12.41
C LYS A 190 -9.10 -1.77 -13.21
N PRO A 191 -9.86 -0.67 -13.46
CA PRO A 191 -9.32 0.50 -14.14
C PRO A 191 -8.19 1.19 -13.37
N MET A 192 -8.23 1.19 -12.02
CA MET A 192 -7.16 1.79 -11.23
C MET A 192 -5.87 0.95 -11.24
N LEU A 193 -5.98 -0.37 -11.42
CA LEU A 193 -4.81 -1.21 -11.66
C LEU A 193 -4.16 -0.93 -13.02
N GLU A 194 -4.92 -0.49 -14.03
CA GLU A 194 -4.36 -0.03 -15.29
C GLU A 194 -3.55 1.27 -15.10
N VAL A 195 -4.04 2.21 -14.27
CA VAL A 195 -3.28 3.42 -13.88
C VAL A 195 -1.96 3.04 -13.20
N PHE A 196 -2.03 2.14 -12.22
CA PHE A 196 -0.85 1.69 -11.49
C PHE A 196 0.22 1.12 -12.44
N LYS A 197 -0.17 0.19 -13.31
CA LYS A 197 0.72 -0.44 -14.31
C LYS A 197 1.25 0.57 -15.33
N TYR A 198 0.42 1.52 -15.77
CA TYR A 198 0.85 2.57 -16.68
C TYR A 198 1.95 3.45 -16.07
N LEU A 199 1.80 3.82 -14.81
CA LEU A 199 2.82 4.60 -14.10
C LEU A 199 4.12 3.81 -13.93
N GLU A 200 4.06 2.54 -13.52
CA GLU A 200 5.24 1.68 -13.42
C GLU A 200 5.97 1.55 -14.77
N ALA A 201 5.22 1.34 -15.87
CA ALA A 201 5.79 1.28 -17.22
C ALA A 201 6.44 2.61 -17.67
N ASN A 202 6.08 3.72 -17.02
CA ASN A 202 6.67 5.04 -17.24
C ASN A 202 7.73 5.42 -16.20
N GLY A 203 8.25 4.45 -15.45
CA GLY A 203 9.35 4.61 -14.51
C GLY A 203 8.94 5.31 -13.21
N PHE A 204 7.66 5.26 -12.83
CA PHE A 204 7.23 5.72 -11.51
C PHE A 204 7.40 4.59 -10.48
N THR A 205 7.85 4.95 -9.29
CA THR A 205 7.75 4.08 -8.12
C THR A 205 6.42 4.37 -7.43
N CYS A 206 5.52 3.37 -7.43
CA CYS A 206 4.16 3.50 -6.90
C CYS A 206 4.10 2.92 -5.49
N TYR A 207 3.74 3.73 -4.51
CA TYR A 207 3.54 3.33 -3.13
C TYR A 207 2.05 3.22 -2.80
N VAL A 208 1.66 2.16 -2.11
CA VAL A 208 0.36 2.04 -1.46
C VAL A 208 0.46 2.65 -0.07
N VAL A 209 -0.39 3.63 0.24
CA VAL A 209 -0.35 4.39 1.51
C VAL A 209 -1.74 4.36 2.14
N SER A 210 -2.00 3.33 2.95
CA SER A 210 -3.31 2.99 3.50
C SER A 210 -3.48 3.36 4.96
N GLY A 211 -4.72 3.66 5.36
CA GLY A 211 -5.13 3.73 6.76
C GLY A 211 -5.31 2.36 7.41
N SER A 212 -5.44 1.30 6.62
CA SER A 212 -5.56 -0.08 7.07
C SER A 212 -4.22 -0.66 7.54
N ASP A 213 -4.28 -1.78 8.27
CA ASP A 213 -3.08 -2.47 8.78
C ASP A 213 -2.12 -2.81 7.64
N ARG A 214 -0.85 -2.48 7.80
CA ARG A 214 0.22 -2.68 6.81
C ARG A 214 0.30 -4.12 6.32
N PHE A 215 0.14 -5.10 7.20
CA PHE A 215 0.24 -6.52 6.84
C PHE A 215 -1.00 -7.01 6.11
N ILE A 216 -2.19 -6.49 6.43
CA ILE A 216 -3.39 -6.70 5.61
C ILE A 216 -3.15 -6.16 4.19
N CYS A 217 -2.69 -4.92 4.08
CA CYS A 217 -2.43 -4.30 2.78
C CYS A 217 -1.42 -5.11 1.96
N ARG A 218 -0.31 -5.54 2.57
CA ARG A 218 0.72 -6.36 1.93
C ARG A 218 0.16 -7.67 1.38
N THR A 219 -0.62 -8.37 2.19
CA THR A 219 -1.27 -9.63 1.80
C THR A 219 -2.22 -9.43 0.62
N LEU A 220 -3.04 -8.38 0.65
CA LEU A 220 -4.01 -8.12 -0.41
C LEU A 220 -3.36 -7.73 -1.73
N VAL A 221 -2.25 -6.97 -1.73
CA VAL A 221 -1.60 -6.52 -2.96
C VAL A 221 -0.52 -7.49 -3.49
N GLU A 222 -0.16 -8.52 -2.72
CA GLU A 222 0.82 -9.55 -3.13
C GLU A 222 0.51 -10.17 -4.50
N PRO A 223 -0.76 -10.56 -4.79
CA PRO A 223 -1.12 -11.15 -6.08
C PRO A 223 -0.92 -10.20 -7.28
N LEU A 224 -0.84 -8.90 -7.03
CA LEU A 224 -0.58 -7.88 -8.06
C LEU A 224 0.91 -7.71 -8.35
N GLY A 225 1.79 -8.35 -7.58
CA GLY A 225 3.23 -8.21 -7.69
C GLY A 225 3.80 -6.94 -7.05
N ILE A 226 3.01 -6.22 -6.26
CA ILE A 226 3.47 -5.03 -5.54
C ILE A 226 4.39 -5.46 -4.39
N ALA A 227 5.62 -4.97 -4.40
CA ALA A 227 6.62 -5.36 -3.41
C ALA A 227 6.25 -4.87 -1.99
N PRO A 228 6.45 -5.69 -0.93
CA PRO A 228 6.04 -5.34 0.43
C PRO A 228 6.63 -4.04 0.99
N ASN A 229 7.82 -3.64 0.52
CA ASN A 229 8.47 -2.39 0.88
C ASN A 229 7.85 -1.15 0.23
N LEU A 230 6.93 -1.32 -0.72
CA LEU A 230 6.15 -0.24 -1.34
C LEU A 230 4.78 -0.05 -0.68
N VAL A 231 4.55 -0.71 0.47
CA VAL A 231 3.28 -0.66 1.21
C VAL A 231 3.49 -0.01 2.57
N ILE A 232 2.86 1.13 2.77
CA ILE A 232 2.82 1.92 4.01
C ILE A 232 1.41 1.83 4.57
N GLY A 233 1.26 1.47 5.84
CA GLY A 233 -0.06 1.27 6.47
C GLY A 233 -0.07 1.67 7.94
N MET A 234 -1.16 1.37 8.62
CA MET A 234 -1.21 1.40 10.07
C MET A 234 -0.21 0.39 10.64
N ASP A 235 0.52 0.78 11.67
CA ASP A 235 1.48 -0.08 12.32
C ASP A 235 1.07 -0.47 13.74
N VAL A 236 1.27 -1.74 14.04
CA VAL A 236 1.27 -2.28 15.40
C VAL A 236 2.70 -2.64 15.79
N LYS A 237 3.00 -2.57 17.09
CA LYS A 237 4.29 -2.97 17.61
C LYS A 237 4.49 -4.47 17.42
N LEU A 238 5.67 -4.82 16.94
CA LEU A 238 6.12 -6.20 16.82
C LEU A 238 7.13 -6.49 17.92
N LYS A 239 7.24 -7.75 18.33
CA LYS A 239 8.32 -8.23 19.18
C LYS A 239 8.77 -9.62 18.73
N SER A 240 9.93 -10.06 19.18
CA SER A 240 10.37 -11.43 18.97
C SER A 240 9.54 -12.40 19.81
N SER A 241 9.28 -13.60 19.30
CA SER A 241 8.44 -14.62 19.93
C SER A 241 8.93 -15.09 21.30
N LYS A 242 10.24 -14.96 21.59
CA LYS A 242 10.84 -15.32 22.90
C LYS A 242 11.27 -14.09 23.73
N GLN A 243 11.06 -12.88 23.24
CA GLN A 243 11.48 -11.62 23.89
C GLN A 243 10.83 -11.42 25.28
N GLY A 244 9.62 -11.93 25.48
CA GLY A 244 8.87 -11.72 26.73
C GLY A 244 8.59 -10.24 26.98
N GLU A 245 8.91 -9.78 28.19
CA GLU A 245 8.75 -8.39 28.64
C GLU A 245 10.05 -7.56 28.50
N THR A 246 11.13 -8.15 27.99
CA THR A 246 12.39 -7.42 27.76
C THR A 246 12.22 -6.41 26.64
N GLU A 247 12.69 -5.17 26.84
CA GLU A 247 12.65 -4.16 25.78
C GLU A 247 13.54 -4.57 24.61
N GLY A 248 13.10 -4.24 23.37
CA GLY A 248 13.83 -4.64 22.15
C GLY A 248 15.27 -4.12 22.08
N VAL A 249 15.57 -2.97 22.74
CA VAL A 249 16.93 -2.40 22.83
C VAL A 249 17.87 -3.27 23.67
N ASP A 250 17.32 -4.05 24.61
CA ASP A 250 18.06 -4.92 25.53
C ASP A 250 17.96 -6.41 25.14
N TYR A 251 17.29 -6.72 24.03
CA TYR A 251 17.06 -8.09 23.57
C TYR A 251 17.68 -8.31 22.18
N THR A 252 18.39 -9.41 22.03
CA THR A 252 18.91 -9.85 20.74
C THR A 252 18.09 -11.04 20.24
N MET A 253 17.35 -10.86 19.15
CA MET A 253 16.56 -11.91 18.51
C MET A 253 17.45 -13.02 17.98
N GLU A 254 17.13 -14.27 18.31
CA GLU A 254 17.83 -15.46 17.83
C GLU A 254 17.27 -15.93 16.47
N LYS A 255 18.03 -16.79 15.79
CA LYS A 255 17.72 -17.25 14.42
C LYS A 255 16.45 -18.10 14.31
N ASP A 256 16.05 -18.74 15.39
CA ASP A 256 14.89 -19.64 15.49
C ASP A 256 13.65 -18.96 16.09
N GLU A 257 13.62 -17.66 16.04
CA GLU A 257 12.51 -16.84 16.55
C GLU A 257 11.73 -16.20 15.41
N ASP A 258 10.42 -16.05 15.63
CA ASP A 258 9.53 -15.33 14.74
C ASP A 258 9.23 -13.92 15.28
N LEU A 259 8.80 -13.03 14.39
CA LEU A 259 8.17 -11.78 14.79
C LEU A 259 6.69 -12.03 15.07
N ILE A 260 6.22 -11.58 16.23
CA ILE A 260 4.81 -11.64 16.63
C ILE A 260 4.22 -10.24 16.79
N ARG A 261 2.94 -10.14 16.52
CA ARG A 261 2.14 -8.92 16.69
C ARG A 261 1.84 -8.71 18.18
N THR A 262 1.86 -7.46 18.62
CA THR A 262 1.37 -7.09 19.96
C THR A 262 0.01 -6.40 19.85
N ASP A 263 -0.57 -6.00 20.96
CA ASP A 263 -1.80 -5.22 21.06
C ASP A 263 -1.56 -3.68 21.04
N GLU A 264 -0.30 -3.25 20.87
CA GLU A 264 0.08 -1.85 20.86
C GLU A 264 0.03 -1.24 19.45
N VAL A 265 -0.83 -0.25 19.24
CA VAL A 265 -0.89 0.53 18.00
C VAL A 265 0.18 1.61 18.03
N LEU A 266 1.11 1.56 17.09
CA LEU A 266 2.17 2.56 16.96
C LEU A 266 1.67 3.82 16.24
N ILE A 267 0.95 3.62 15.12
CA ILE A 267 0.40 4.74 14.35
C ILE A 267 -0.83 4.27 13.56
N LYS A 268 -1.94 5.00 13.62
CA LYS A 268 -3.04 4.91 12.66
C LYS A 268 -2.73 5.85 11.49
N ASN A 269 -2.49 5.28 10.32
CA ASN A 269 -1.96 5.99 9.16
C ASN A 269 -3.04 6.75 8.38
N LEU A 270 -3.65 7.77 9.00
CA LEU A 270 -4.70 8.60 8.43
C LEU A 270 -4.30 10.08 8.41
N LYS A 271 -4.79 10.82 7.42
CA LYS A 271 -4.58 12.29 7.29
C LYS A 271 -3.08 12.64 7.32
N THR A 272 -2.66 13.53 8.22
CA THR A 272 -1.26 13.97 8.35
C THR A 272 -0.31 12.81 8.65
N ASN A 273 -0.77 11.75 9.33
CA ASN A 273 0.07 10.58 9.57
C ASN A 273 0.51 9.89 8.27
N LYS A 274 -0.31 9.90 7.19
CA LYS A 274 0.15 9.45 5.87
C LYS A 274 1.37 10.24 5.39
N VAL A 275 1.36 11.56 5.56
CA VAL A 275 2.49 12.43 5.20
C VAL A 275 3.73 12.11 6.01
N LEU A 276 3.58 11.93 7.34
CA LEU A 276 4.69 11.58 8.23
C LEU A 276 5.35 10.26 7.81
N GLN A 277 4.53 9.24 7.55
CA GLN A 277 5.03 7.93 7.11
C GLN A 277 5.69 8.01 5.72
N ILE A 278 5.12 8.73 4.75
CA ILE A 278 5.75 8.96 3.45
C ILE A 278 7.11 9.64 3.64
N SER A 279 7.18 10.68 4.47
CA SER A 279 8.44 11.39 4.73
C SER A 279 9.50 10.49 5.35
N GLN A 280 9.11 9.59 6.27
CA GLN A 280 10.03 8.69 6.97
C GLN A 280 10.49 7.50 6.11
N GLU A 281 9.58 6.89 5.36
CA GLU A 281 9.86 5.64 4.65
C GLU A 281 10.30 5.85 3.19
N VAL A 282 9.76 6.88 2.52
CA VAL A 282 10.10 7.19 1.12
C VAL A 282 11.22 8.23 1.04
N GLY A 283 11.22 9.22 1.96
CA GLY A 283 12.22 10.29 2.01
C GLY A 283 12.16 11.27 0.83
N LYS A 284 11.09 11.22 0.03
CA LYS A 284 10.86 12.10 -1.12
C LYS A 284 9.42 12.58 -1.11
N VAL A 285 9.19 13.81 -1.61
CA VAL A 285 7.84 14.34 -1.82
C VAL A 285 7.27 13.71 -3.10
N PRO A 286 6.09 13.07 -3.04
CA PRO A 286 5.45 12.51 -4.22
C PRO A 286 5.16 13.57 -5.29
N VAL A 287 5.09 13.13 -6.54
CA VAL A 287 4.70 13.97 -7.69
C VAL A 287 3.32 13.61 -8.24
N LEU A 288 2.80 12.45 -7.83
CA LEU A 288 1.42 12.02 -8.08
C LEU A 288 0.80 11.46 -6.81
N SER A 289 -0.49 11.71 -6.61
CA SER A 289 -1.23 11.21 -5.46
C SER A 289 -2.66 10.84 -5.84
N PHE A 290 -3.11 9.65 -5.42
CA PHE A 290 -4.45 9.11 -5.69
C PHE A 290 -5.14 8.74 -4.38
N GLY A 291 -6.41 9.08 -4.25
CA GLY A 291 -7.22 8.79 -3.06
C GLY A 291 -8.72 8.90 -3.34
N ASN A 292 -9.54 8.74 -2.31
CA ASN A 292 -11.01 8.79 -2.45
C ASN A 292 -11.71 9.57 -1.33
N SER A 293 -11.00 9.92 -0.28
CA SER A 293 -11.63 10.47 0.92
C SER A 293 -10.87 11.67 1.50
N SER A 294 -11.51 12.38 2.43
CA SER A 294 -10.83 13.45 3.19
C SER A 294 -9.65 12.95 4.03
N GLY A 295 -9.54 11.62 4.23
CA GLY A 295 -8.38 10.98 4.84
C GLY A 295 -7.09 11.17 4.03
N ASP A 296 -7.22 11.41 2.71
CA ASP A 296 -6.12 11.50 1.75
C ASP A 296 -5.73 12.95 1.44
N SER A 297 -6.57 13.93 1.81
CA SER A 297 -6.33 15.34 1.49
C SER A 297 -4.96 15.83 1.96
N ALA A 298 -4.46 15.35 3.12
CA ALA A 298 -3.13 15.72 3.59
C ALA A 298 -2.03 15.17 2.67
N MET A 299 -2.17 13.94 2.17
CA MET A 299 -1.25 13.31 1.22
C MET A 299 -1.28 14.04 -0.13
N HIS A 300 -2.46 14.44 -0.61
CA HIS A 300 -2.62 15.24 -1.82
C HIS A 300 -1.99 16.62 -1.68
N ASN A 301 -2.25 17.32 -0.57
CA ASN A 301 -1.66 18.62 -0.30
C ASN A 301 -0.13 18.55 -0.20
N TYR A 302 0.41 17.48 0.39
CA TYR A 302 1.85 17.25 0.44
C TYR A 302 2.44 17.04 -0.97
N CYS A 303 1.77 16.28 -1.82
CA CYS A 303 2.13 16.10 -3.21
C CYS A 303 2.09 17.43 -3.99
N LEU A 304 0.97 18.17 -3.90
CA LEU A 304 0.79 19.44 -4.59
C LEU A 304 1.70 20.57 -4.06
N GLY A 305 2.19 20.44 -2.83
CA GLY A 305 3.20 21.31 -2.24
C GLY A 305 4.63 21.01 -2.69
N ASN A 306 4.84 20.12 -3.67
CA ASN A 306 6.16 19.85 -4.22
C ASN A 306 6.69 21.09 -4.94
N ASP A 307 7.71 21.72 -4.38
CA ASP A 307 8.33 22.96 -4.90
C ASP A 307 9.40 22.70 -5.97
N LYS A 308 9.80 21.44 -6.12
CA LYS A 308 10.85 21.04 -7.06
C LYS A 308 10.28 20.59 -8.41
N TYR A 309 9.13 19.94 -8.40
CA TYR A 309 8.57 19.30 -9.59
C TYR A 309 7.08 19.61 -9.76
N LYS A 310 6.64 19.62 -11.03
CA LYS A 310 5.23 19.58 -11.36
C LYS A 310 4.57 18.37 -10.71
N SER A 311 3.42 18.55 -10.09
CA SER A 311 2.69 17.49 -9.39
C SER A 311 1.19 17.53 -9.71
N ALA A 312 0.49 16.43 -9.47
CA ALA A 312 -0.96 16.34 -9.64
C ALA A 312 -1.57 15.38 -8.61
N ALA A 313 -2.83 15.63 -8.26
CA ALA A 313 -3.61 14.80 -7.36
C ALA A 313 -4.95 14.41 -7.98
N PHE A 314 -5.37 13.17 -7.73
CA PHE A 314 -6.56 12.55 -8.29
C PHE A 314 -7.43 11.98 -7.19
N MET A 315 -8.74 12.26 -7.24
CA MET A 315 -9.72 11.77 -6.28
C MET A 315 -10.79 10.94 -6.98
N LEU A 316 -10.90 9.68 -6.59
CA LEU A 316 -11.94 8.77 -7.04
C LEU A 316 -13.23 9.03 -6.28
N ILE A 317 -14.36 9.11 -6.97
CA ILE A 317 -15.69 9.16 -6.36
C ILE A 317 -16.49 7.91 -6.69
N ALA A 318 -17.02 7.27 -5.62
CA ALA A 318 -17.91 6.11 -5.75
C ALA A 318 -19.35 6.59 -6.05
N ASP A 319 -19.63 6.88 -7.32
CA ASP A 319 -20.89 7.44 -7.80
C ASP A 319 -21.74 6.47 -8.65
N ASP A 320 -21.33 5.20 -8.71
CA ASP A 320 -22.03 4.16 -9.48
C ASP A 320 -22.95 3.31 -8.62
N GLU A 321 -24.21 3.66 -8.59
CA GLU A 321 -25.24 2.91 -7.85
C GLU A 321 -25.73 1.65 -8.58
N GLU A 322 -25.33 1.44 -9.83
CA GLU A 322 -25.74 0.29 -10.61
C GLU A 322 -24.76 -0.89 -10.41
N ARG A 323 -23.47 -0.61 -10.48
CA ARG A 323 -22.40 -1.62 -10.41
C ARG A 323 -21.75 -1.74 -9.03
N ASP A 324 -21.99 -0.76 -8.12
CA ASP A 324 -21.47 -0.75 -6.75
C ASP A 324 -22.54 -0.26 -5.75
N HIS A 325 -22.31 -0.44 -4.46
CA HIS A 325 -23.18 0.03 -3.36
C HIS A 325 -22.94 1.51 -3.00
N ALA A 326 -22.78 2.33 -4.02
CA ALA A 326 -22.46 3.75 -3.91
C ALA A 326 -23.64 4.58 -3.36
N ASN A 327 -23.30 5.80 -2.90
CA ASN A 327 -24.27 6.88 -2.70
C ASN A 327 -23.91 8.02 -3.65
N ARG A 328 -24.57 8.05 -4.80
CA ARG A 328 -24.27 9.00 -5.88
C ARG A 328 -24.39 10.45 -5.46
N GLN A 329 -25.41 10.82 -4.71
CA GLN A 329 -25.60 12.21 -4.30
C GLN A 329 -24.43 12.69 -3.42
N LYS A 330 -24.03 11.88 -2.44
CA LYS A 330 -22.87 12.15 -1.60
C LYS A 330 -21.58 12.21 -2.43
N ALA A 331 -21.37 11.26 -3.33
CA ALA A 331 -20.18 11.18 -4.17
C ALA A 331 -20.02 12.42 -5.06
N LEU A 332 -21.10 12.87 -5.74
CA LEU A 332 -21.07 14.07 -6.57
C LEU A 332 -20.78 15.34 -5.75
N SER A 333 -21.39 15.47 -4.56
CA SER A 333 -21.10 16.61 -3.67
C SER A 333 -19.64 16.64 -3.21
N LEU A 334 -19.03 15.49 -2.95
CA LEU A 334 -17.60 15.38 -2.66
C LEU A 334 -16.76 15.71 -3.89
N GLY A 335 -17.16 15.24 -5.08
CA GLY A 335 -16.48 15.52 -6.32
C GLY A 335 -16.35 17.02 -6.63
N GLU A 336 -17.38 17.79 -6.37
CA GLU A 336 -17.32 19.25 -6.51
C GLU A 336 -16.33 19.87 -5.50
N GLN A 337 -16.37 19.45 -4.23
CA GLN A 337 -15.41 19.92 -3.23
C GLN A 337 -13.95 19.57 -3.60
N TRP A 338 -13.72 18.39 -4.19
CA TRP A 338 -12.38 18.00 -4.63
C TRP A 338 -11.88 18.82 -5.82
N LYS A 339 -12.76 19.14 -6.76
CA LYS A 339 -12.44 20.07 -7.89
C LYS A 339 -12.07 21.45 -7.37
N GLU A 340 -12.84 21.99 -6.42
CA GLU A 340 -12.54 23.27 -5.77
C GLU A 340 -11.19 23.26 -5.04
N ALA A 341 -10.81 22.11 -4.48
CA ALA A 341 -9.50 21.89 -3.86
C ALA A 341 -8.35 21.74 -4.87
N GLY A 342 -8.63 21.72 -6.18
CA GLY A 342 -7.65 21.61 -7.25
C GLY A 342 -7.25 20.18 -7.61
N TYR A 343 -8.05 19.17 -7.21
CA TYR A 343 -7.81 17.78 -7.56
C TYR A 343 -8.58 17.38 -8.83
N HIS A 344 -7.99 16.50 -9.64
CA HIS A 344 -8.70 15.85 -10.71
C HIS A 344 -9.65 14.79 -10.15
N VAL A 345 -10.92 14.81 -10.58
CA VAL A 345 -11.93 13.88 -10.09
C VAL A 345 -12.14 12.77 -11.10
N ILE A 346 -12.12 11.53 -10.63
CA ILE A 346 -12.38 10.31 -11.38
C ILE A 346 -13.76 9.80 -10.96
N SER A 347 -14.71 9.66 -11.91
CA SER A 347 -16.04 9.10 -11.69
C SER A 347 -16.02 7.60 -12.00
N MET A 348 -16.34 6.77 -11.01
CA MET A 348 -16.44 5.31 -11.26
C MET A 348 -17.56 5.00 -12.26
N ARG A 349 -18.63 5.77 -12.27
CA ARG A 349 -19.76 5.58 -13.15
C ARG A 349 -19.47 5.95 -14.61
N ASP A 350 -18.91 7.13 -14.82
CA ASP A 350 -18.80 7.73 -16.14
C ASP A 350 -17.44 7.42 -16.79
N ASP A 351 -16.36 7.30 -16.01
CA ASP A 351 -15.01 7.12 -16.50
C ASP A 351 -14.61 5.64 -16.65
N PHE A 352 -15.27 4.71 -15.92
CA PHE A 352 -14.95 3.29 -15.97
C PHE A 352 -15.93 2.51 -16.84
N LYS A 353 -15.43 1.60 -17.69
CA LYS A 353 -16.25 0.62 -18.42
C LYS A 353 -16.72 -0.51 -17.52
N THR A 354 -15.91 -0.91 -16.55
CA THR A 354 -16.22 -1.88 -15.51
C THR A 354 -15.52 -1.47 -14.21
N ILE A 355 -16.01 -1.91 -13.06
CA ILE A 355 -15.35 -1.63 -11.75
C ILE A 355 -14.48 -2.82 -11.37
N TYR A 356 -15.11 -4.00 -11.17
CA TYR A 356 -14.47 -5.23 -10.68
C TYR A 356 -14.26 -6.29 -11.78
N GLY A 357 -14.75 -6.04 -13.00
CA GLY A 357 -14.77 -6.98 -14.12
C GLY A 357 -16.18 -7.46 -14.45
N ASP A 358 -16.36 -7.99 -15.66
CA ASP A 358 -17.68 -8.30 -16.24
C ASP A 358 -18.42 -9.45 -15.54
N ASN A 359 -17.70 -10.30 -14.82
CA ASN A 359 -18.27 -11.45 -14.09
C ASN A 359 -18.80 -11.07 -12.70
N VAL A 360 -18.49 -9.87 -12.21
CA VAL A 360 -18.93 -9.40 -10.89
C VAL A 360 -20.25 -8.65 -11.04
N LYS A 361 -21.21 -9.00 -10.18
CA LYS A 361 -22.52 -8.32 -10.15
C LYS A 361 -22.83 -7.89 -8.73
N LYS A 362 -23.32 -6.67 -8.60
CA LYS A 362 -23.92 -6.19 -7.37
C LYS A 362 -25.20 -7.01 -7.07
N VAL A 363 -25.34 -7.44 -5.84
CA VAL A 363 -26.53 -8.11 -5.29
C VAL A 363 -26.85 -7.49 -3.92
N ASP A 364 -28.04 -7.75 -3.40
CA ASP A 364 -28.39 -7.27 -2.05
C ASP A 364 -27.45 -7.87 -0.98
N PHE A 365 -27.20 -7.09 0.06
CA PHE A 365 -26.46 -7.60 1.21
C PHE A 365 -27.21 -8.76 1.88
N SER A 366 -26.48 -9.77 2.29
CA SER A 366 -26.97 -10.94 3.02
C SER A 366 -26.37 -10.96 4.43
N PHE A 367 -27.22 -10.83 5.48
CA PHE A 367 -26.82 -10.74 6.89
C PHE A 367 -27.45 -11.82 7.76
#